data_df7cc0e63ee7d681293f101261c1bea9
#
_entry.id   df7cc0e63ee7d681293f101261c1bea9
#
_cell.length_a   1.000
_cell.length_b   1.000
_cell.length_c   1.000
_cell.angle_alpha   90.00
_cell.angle_beta   90.00
_cell.angle_gamma   90.00
#
_symmetry.space_group_name_H-M   'P 1'
#
loop_
_entity.id
_entity.type
_entity.pdbx_description
1 polymer ?
#
loop_
_entity_poly.entity_id
_entity_poly.type
_entity_poly.pdbx_seq_one_letter_code
_entity_poly.pdbx_strand_id
1 'polypeptide(L)'
;MSGLPDGTIALVTGASRGIGAAAAVELARLGAKVVVTARTQGGLEETDDAIRALGGEATILPLDLREGSQIDAIGPTLLQRFGRLDILVHNAGALGRLTPVSHILPDDWSDVVAVNLSASWRLIRTCDPLLRQAPAGRAVFVTESRAREPRAYWGAMGATKAGMEHLVQTWAQEVAISKLRVNLFDPGAVATRMRSNAFPGESPATLRTPEAVAPALAALCLRSEQRNGMIVTFD
;
A
#
# COMPACT_ATOMS: atom_id res chain seq x y z
N MET A 1 22.44 5.43 1.14
CA MET A 1 21.46 5.34 0.02
C MET A 1 21.20 6.75 -0.47
N SER A 2 21.22 6.98 -1.78
CA SER A 2 20.82 8.29 -2.34
C SER A 2 19.34 8.52 -2.03
N GLY A 3 19.00 9.70 -1.51
CA GLY A 3 17.64 10.08 -1.19
C GLY A 3 16.75 10.18 -2.44
N LEU A 4 15.47 10.41 -2.22
CA LEU A 4 14.53 10.75 -3.29
C LEU A 4 14.79 12.19 -3.76
N PRO A 5 14.56 12.51 -5.04
CA PRO A 5 14.71 13.86 -5.53
C PRO A 5 13.79 14.86 -4.83
N ASP A 6 14.25 16.11 -4.71
CA ASP A 6 13.43 17.19 -4.17
C ASP A 6 12.10 17.32 -4.90
N GLY A 7 11.04 17.54 -4.15
CA GLY A 7 9.68 17.66 -4.68
C GLY A 7 9.02 16.34 -5.05
N THR A 8 9.60 15.18 -4.72
CA THR A 8 8.95 13.86 -4.87
C THR A 8 7.67 13.80 -4.04
N ILE A 9 6.55 13.47 -4.66
CA ILE A 9 5.24 13.30 -4.00
C ILE A 9 4.93 11.81 -3.90
N ALA A 10 4.67 11.33 -2.68
CA ALA A 10 4.30 9.95 -2.40
C ALA A 10 2.92 9.84 -1.76
N LEU A 11 2.06 8.97 -2.28
CA LEU A 11 0.79 8.59 -1.67
C LEU A 11 0.93 7.23 -0.99
N VAL A 12 0.57 7.14 0.30
CA VAL A 12 0.58 5.89 1.06
C VAL A 12 -0.81 5.61 1.62
N THR A 13 -1.40 4.48 1.24
CA THR A 13 -2.71 4.06 1.78
C THR A 13 -2.55 3.12 2.98
N GLY A 14 -3.51 3.16 3.91
CA GLY A 14 -3.43 2.39 5.14
C GLY A 14 -2.28 2.85 6.05
N ALA A 15 -1.98 4.14 6.00
CA ALA A 15 -0.84 4.75 6.67
C ALA A 15 -1.07 5.12 8.13
N SER A 16 -2.20 4.73 8.75
CA SER A 16 -2.49 5.06 10.16
C SER A 16 -1.77 4.16 11.17
N ARG A 17 -1.12 3.08 10.71
CA ARG A 17 -0.38 2.14 11.57
C ARG A 17 0.41 1.12 10.75
N GLY A 18 1.24 0.34 11.47
CA GLY A 18 1.92 -0.84 10.91
C GLY A 18 2.78 -0.51 9.69
N ILE A 19 2.81 -1.40 8.70
CA ILE A 19 3.69 -1.28 7.53
C ILE A 19 3.45 0.03 6.76
N GLY A 20 2.19 0.47 6.63
CA GLY A 20 1.88 1.71 5.91
C GLY A 20 2.41 2.96 6.61
N ALA A 21 2.27 3.05 7.94
CA ALA A 21 2.85 4.15 8.72
C ALA A 21 4.37 4.13 8.64
N ALA A 22 5.00 2.98 8.86
CA ALA A 22 6.46 2.84 8.78
C ALA A 22 7.00 3.17 7.37
N ALA A 23 6.29 2.76 6.31
CA ALA A 23 6.64 3.10 4.92
C ALA A 23 6.52 4.60 4.65
N ALA A 24 5.49 5.27 5.18
CA ALA A 24 5.31 6.71 5.06
C ALA A 24 6.47 7.48 5.73
N VAL A 25 6.82 7.08 6.96
CA VAL A 25 7.96 7.66 7.70
C VAL A 25 9.28 7.44 6.95
N GLU A 26 9.51 6.25 6.42
CA GLU A 26 10.74 5.94 5.67
C GLU A 26 10.83 6.73 4.35
N LEU A 27 9.72 6.88 3.61
CA LEU A 27 9.68 7.72 2.41
C LEU A 27 9.93 9.20 2.72
N ALA A 28 9.39 9.70 3.84
CA ALA A 28 9.68 11.05 4.32
C ALA A 28 11.16 11.21 4.69
N ARG A 29 11.76 10.22 5.39
CA ARG A 29 13.19 10.20 5.70
C ARG A 29 14.08 10.23 4.45
N LEU A 30 13.60 9.65 3.36
CA LEU A 30 14.27 9.69 2.05
C LEU A 30 14.03 10.99 1.27
N GLY A 31 13.22 11.92 1.77
CA GLY A 31 12.97 13.25 1.20
C GLY A 31 11.67 13.41 0.43
N ALA A 32 10.76 12.43 0.45
CA ALA A 32 9.45 12.59 -0.16
C ALA A 32 8.53 13.50 0.67
N LYS A 33 7.68 14.29 0.00
CA LYS A 33 6.47 14.86 0.59
C LYS A 33 5.40 13.77 0.56
N VAL A 34 4.94 13.33 1.74
CA VAL A 34 4.06 12.18 1.86
C VAL A 34 2.61 12.60 2.07
N VAL A 35 1.72 12.04 1.27
CA VAL A 35 0.28 12.09 1.47
C VAL A 35 -0.13 10.77 2.13
N VAL A 36 -0.66 10.84 3.35
CA VAL A 36 -1.06 9.67 4.14
C VAL A 36 -2.57 9.55 4.18
N THR A 37 -3.10 8.36 3.86
CA THR A 37 -4.53 8.13 3.87
C THR A 37 -4.92 6.86 4.61
N ALA A 38 -5.95 6.96 5.41
CA ALA A 38 -6.63 5.87 6.12
C ALA A 38 -7.97 6.38 6.64
N ARG A 39 -8.79 5.49 7.23
CA ARG A 39 -10.07 5.85 7.84
C ARG A 39 -9.95 6.58 9.16
N THR A 40 -8.90 6.30 9.92
CA THR A 40 -8.72 6.78 11.30
C THR A 40 -7.81 8.01 11.31
N GLN A 41 -8.38 9.18 11.52
CA GLN A 41 -7.64 10.44 11.51
C GLN A 41 -6.54 10.46 12.58
N GLY A 42 -6.82 10.12 13.83
CA GLY A 42 -5.83 10.12 14.91
C GLY A 42 -4.60 9.25 14.60
N GLY A 43 -4.76 8.09 13.95
CA GLY A 43 -3.61 7.28 13.53
C GLY A 43 -2.82 7.89 12.36
N LEU A 44 -3.43 8.77 11.55
CA LEU A 44 -2.71 9.55 10.53
C LEU A 44 -1.94 10.70 11.17
N GLU A 45 -2.49 11.31 12.22
CA GLU A 45 -1.84 12.35 13.03
C GLU A 45 -0.60 11.78 13.75
N GLU A 46 -0.69 10.58 14.34
CA GLU A 46 0.46 9.88 14.92
C GLU A 46 1.57 9.64 13.87
N THR A 47 1.19 9.29 12.64
CA THR A 47 2.16 9.11 11.54
C THR A 47 2.77 10.44 11.10
N ASP A 48 2.00 11.53 11.06
CA ASP A 48 2.51 12.87 10.77
C ASP A 48 3.47 13.35 11.88
N ASP A 49 3.14 13.12 13.15
CA ASP A 49 4.02 13.44 14.27
C ASP A 49 5.38 12.72 14.15
N ALA A 50 5.37 11.44 13.75
CA ALA A 50 6.61 10.71 13.50
C ALA A 50 7.41 11.29 12.31
N ILE A 51 6.73 11.76 11.26
CA ILE A 51 7.35 12.44 10.11
C ILE A 51 7.88 13.82 10.53
N ARG A 52 7.16 14.57 11.36
CA ARG A 52 7.59 15.87 11.91
C ARG A 52 8.85 15.75 12.79
N ALA A 53 8.98 14.65 13.52
CA ALA A 53 10.19 14.36 14.30
C ALA A 53 11.44 14.21 13.42
N LEU A 54 11.28 13.95 12.12
CA LEU A 54 12.35 13.90 11.11
C LEU A 54 12.54 15.24 10.36
N GLY A 55 11.80 16.29 10.74
CA GLY A 55 11.81 17.59 10.08
C GLY A 55 10.93 17.69 8.82
N GLY A 56 10.10 16.70 8.57
CA GLY A 56 9.12 16.69 7.47
C GLY A 56 7.72 17.10 7.93
N GLU A 57 6.74 16.94 7.03
CA GLU A 57 5.32 17.10 7.30
C GLU A 57 4.52 16.22 6.32
N ALA A 58 3.51 15.52 6.82
CA ALA A 58 2.60 14.78 5.97
C ALA A 58 1.35 15.59 5.60
N THR A 59 0.81 15.34 4.41
CA THR A 59 -0.54 15.75 4.08
C THR A 59 -1.50 14.65 4.50
N ILE A 60 -2.34 14.93 5.49
CA ILE A 60 -3.33 13.99 6.01
C ILE A 60 -4.58 14.05 5.11
N LEU A 61 -4.99 12.89 4.58
CA LEU A 61 -6.17 12.71 3.74
C LEU A 61 -7.03 11.56 4.31
N PRO A 62 -7.93 11.81 5.26
CA PRO A 62 -8.84 10.80 5.78
C PRO A 62 -9.76 10.28 4.66
N LEU A 63 -9.86 8.94 4.51
CA LEU A 63 -10.60 8.34 3.40
C LEU A 63 -10.94 6.89 3.73
N ASP A 64 -12.17 6.46 3.39
CA ASP A 64 -12.57 5.06 3.42
C ASP A 64 -12.46 4.45 2.02
N LEU A 65 -11.62 3.42 1.88
CA LEU A 65 -11.44 2.72 0.60
C LEU A 65 -12.66 1.88 0.16
N ARG A 66 -13.70 1.80 0.96
CA ARG A 66 -14.99 1.25 0.53
C ARG A 66 -15.80 2.25 -0.31
N GLU A 67 -15.49 3.54 -0.16
CA GLU A 67 -16.16 4.64 -0.85
C GLU A 67 -15.45 4.96 -2.17
N GLY A 68 -15.88 4.31 -3.25
CA GLY A 68 -15.23 4.43 -4.55
C GLY A 68 -15.09 5.84 -5.08
N SER A 69 -16.08 6.71 -4.85
CA SER A 69 -16.04 8.12 -5.25
C SER A 69 -14.91 8.90 -4.56
N GLN A 70 -14.63 8.59 -3.29
CA GLN A 70 -13.52 9.21 -2.57
C GLN A 70 -12.17 8.80 -3.18
N ILE A 71 -12.02 7.53 -3.57
CA ILE A 71 -10.79 7.05 -4.24
C ILE A 71 -10.62 7.75 -5.60
N ASP A 72 -11.69 7.83 -6.39
CA ASP A 72 -11.64 8.46 -7.72
C ASP A 72 -11.24 9.94 -7.66
N ALA A 73 -11.52 10.63 -6.55
CA ALA A 73 -11.14 12.01 -6.32
C ALA A 73 -9.64 12.21 -5.95
N ILE A 74 -8.92 11.15 -5.60
CA ILE A 74 -7.51 11.24 -5.17
C ILE A 74 -6.63 11.85 -6.28
N GLY A 75 -6.68 11.30 -7.49
CA GLY A 75 -5.85 11.78 -8.60
C GLY A 75 -6.07 13.26 -8.91
N PRO A 76 -7.30 13.71 -9.15
CA PRO A 76 -7.61 15.13 -9.32
C PRO A 76 -7.14 16.02 -8.16
N THR A 77 -7.33 15.58 -6.91
CA THR A 77 -6.86 16.31 -5.73
C THR A 77 -5.35 16.45 -5.68
N LEU A 78 -4.61 15.37 -5.97
CA LEU A 78 -3.15 15.39 -6.02
C LEU A 78 -2.64 16.28 -7.17
N LEU A 79 -3.28 16.20 -8.33
CA LEU A 79 -2.95 17.07 -9.47
C LEU A 79 -3.15 18.55 -9.10
N GLN A 80 -4.28 18.89 -8.51
CA GLN A 80 -4.60 20.28 -8.13
C GLN A 80 -3.62 20.82 -7.07
N ARG A 81 -3.25 19.99 -6.08
CA ARG A 81 -2.47 20.44 -4.93
C ARG A 81 -0.96 20.41 -5.18
N PHE A 82 -0.47 19.41 -5.91
CA PHE A 82 0.96 19.16 -6.09
C PHE A 82 1.40 19.17 -7.56
N GLY A 83 0.47 19.12 -8.52
CA GLY A 83 0.76 19.03 -9.94
C GLY A 83 1.35 17.69 -10.40
N ARG A 84 1.56 16.73 -9.46
CA ARG A 84 2.24 15.45 -9.74
C ARG A 84 1.98 14.38 -8.68
N LEU A 85 2.25 13.15 -9.05
CA LEU A 85 2.44 12.01 -8.15
C LEU A 85 3.59 11.17 -8.68
N ASP A 86 4.58 10.88 -7.83
CA ASP A 86 5.75 10.10 -8.21
C ASP A 86 5.72 8.67 -7.67
N ILE A 87 5.14 8.49 -6.48
CA ILE A 87 5.13 7.21 -5.76
C ILE A 87 3.72 6.91 -5.26
N LEU A 88 3.25 5.70 -5.55
CA LEU A 88 2.05 5.11 -4.94
C LEU A 88 2.46 3.88 -4.12
N VAL A 89 2.19 3.89 -2.82
CA VAL A 89 2.24 2.70 -1.97
C VAL A 89 0.82 2.33 -1.56
N HIS A 90 0.27 1.28 -2.15
CA HIS A 90 -1.01 0.73 -1.75
C HIS A 90 -0.81 -0.40 -0.73
N ASN A 91 -0.86 -0.03 0.55
CA ASN A 91 -0.68 -0.95 1.67
C ASN A 91 -2.00 -1.31 2.36
N ALA A 92 -3.02 -0.48 2.24
CA ALA A 92 -4.31 -0.76 2.87
C ALA A 92 -4.86 -2.14 2.49
N GLY A 93 -5.45 -2.81 3.47
CA GLY A 93 -6.07 -4.11 3.28
C GLY A 93 -7.03 -4.46 4.41
N ALA A 94 -7.97 -5.34 4.12
CA ALA A 94 -8.92 -5.91 5.07
C ALA A 94 -8.71 -7.42 5.16
N LEU A 95 -8.55 -7.92 6.38
CA LEU A 95 -8.44 -9.37 6.63
C LEU A 95 -9.79 -10.08 6.39
N GLY A 96 -10.89 -9.40 6.74
CA GLY A 96 -12.18 -10.03 6.86
C GLY A 96 -12.25 -11.01 8.02
N ARG A 97 -13.30 -11.81 8.05
CA ARG A 97 -13.46 -12.87 9.03
C ARG A 97 -12.85 -14.17 8.51
N LEU A 98 -11.94 -14.77 9.28
CA LEU A 98 -11.37 -16.09 8.95
C LEU A 98 -12.40 -17.17 9.24
N THR A 99 -13.03 -17.71 8.20
CA THR A 99 -14.13 -18.66 8.28
C THR A 99 -14.12 -19.62 7.08
N PRO A 100 -14.77 -20.80 7.15
CA PRO A 100 -14.97 -21.64 5.97
C PRO A 100 -15.61 -20.85 4.81
N VAL A 101 -15.19 -21.13 3.59
CA VAL A 101 -15.66 -20.39 2.40
C VAL A 101 -17.19 -20.37 2.29
N SER A 102 -17.84 -21.49 2.62
CA SER A 102 -19.31 -21.61 2.62
C SER A 102 -20.01 -20.76 3.70
N HIS A 103 -19.28 -20.24 4.67
CA HIS A 103 -19.81 -19.44 5.78
C HIS A 103 -19.41 -17.97 5.72
N ILE A 104 -18.75 -17.53 4.65
CA ILE A 104 -18.44 -16.11 4.45
C ILE A 104 -19.76 -15.36 4.25
N LEU A 105 -20.01 -14.38 5.11
CA LEU A 105 -21.22 -13.55 5.02
C LEU A 105 -21.09 -12.59 3.84
N PRO A 106 -22.20 -12.22 3.15
CA PRO A 106 -22.19 -11.29 2.02
C PRO A 106 -21.53 -9.94 2.35
N ASP A 107 -21.79 -9.39 3.53
CA ASP A 107 -21.21 -8.11 3.95
C ASP A 107 -19.70 -8.21 4.18
N ASP A 108 -19.24 -9.28 4.86
CA ASP A 108 -17.80 -9.56 5.06
C ASP A 108 -17.08 -9.72 3.71
N TRP A 109 -17.71 -10.42 2.76
CA TRP A 109 -17.19 -10.58 1.40
C TRP A 109 -17.10 -9.24 0.67
N SER A 110 -18.18 -8.46 0.69
CA SER A 110 -18.27 -7.17 0.02
C SER A 110 -17.24 -6.18 0.55
N ASP A 111 -17.04 -6.11 1.86
CA ASP A 111 -16.05 -5.24 2.51
C ASP A 111 -14.61 -5.64 2.09
N VAL A 112 -14.29 -6.94 2.09
CA VAL A 112 -12.94 -7.40 1.71
C VAL A 112 -12.68 -7.17 0.22
N VAL A 113 -13.66 -7.44 -0.65
CA VAL A 113 -13.57 -7.14 -2.09
C VAL A 113 -13.41 -5.65 -2.34
N ALA A 114 -14.19 -4.82 -1.67
CA ALA A 114 -14.13 -3.37 -1.82
C ALA A 114 -12.72 -2.84 -1.48
N VAL A 115 -12.16 -3.24 -0.34
CA VAL A 115 -10.87 -2.71 0.15
C VAL A 115 -9.67 -3.32 -0.57
N ASN A 116 -9.64 -4.65 -0.78
CA ASN A 116 -8.45 -5.32 -1.29
C ASN A 116 -8.37 -5.33 -2.82
N LEU A 117 -9.50 -5.38 -3.51
CA LEU A 117 -9.53 -5.54 -4.96
C LEU A 117 -10.08 -4.31 -5.69
N SER A 118 -11.29 -3.88 -5.36
CA SER A 118 -11.92 -2.75 -6.06
C SER A 118 -11.17 -1.44 -5.83
N ALA A 119 -10.69 -1.20 -4.60
CA ALA A 119 -9.87 -0.02 -4.30
C ALA A 119 -8.54 -0.04 -5.05
N SER A 120 -7.91 -1.22 -5.21
CA SER A 120 -6.67 -1.35 -5.99
C SER A 120 -6.88 -0.93 -7.44
N TRP A 121 -7.95 -1.41 -8.09
CA TRP A 121 -8.32 -0.99 -9.45
C TRP A 121 -8.58 0.51 -9.55
N ARG A 122 -9.36 1.08 -8.62
CA ARG A 122 -9.65 2.52 -8.61
C ARG A 122 -8.40 3.37 -8.41
N LEU A 123 -7.49 2.95 -7.52
CA LEU A 123 -6.22 3.64 -7.30
C LEU A 123 -5.34 3.61 -8.56
N ILE A 124 -5.25 2.46 -9.24
CA ILE A 124 -4.57 2.38 -10.54
C ILE A 124 -5.18 3.39 -11.50
N ARG A 125 -6.50 3.36 -11.69
CA ARG A 125 -7.22 4.22 -12.61
C ARG A 125 -7.00 5.71 -12.35
N THR A 126 -7.05 6.14 -11.09
CA THR A 126 -6.95 7.57 -10.73
C THR A 126 -5.50 8.07 -10.66
N CYS A 127 -4.53 7.19 -10.34
CA CYS A 127 -3.12 7.56 -10.18
C CYS A 127 -2.25 7.31 -11.43
N ASP A 128 -2.62 6.38 -12.32
CA ASP A 128 -1.83 6.02 -13.51
C ASP A 128 -1.43 7.23 -14.36
N PRO A 129 -2.34 8.20 -14.69
CA PRO A 129 -1.96 9.35 -15.52
C PRO A 129 -0.83 10.20 -14.90
N LEU A 130 -0.87 10.38 -13.56
CA LEU A 130 0.15 11.16 -12.84
C LEU A 130 1.47 10.41 -12.74
N LEU A 131 1.41 9.11 -12.41
CA LEU A 131 2.58 8.25 -12.29
C LEU A 131 3.32 8.09 -13.64
N ARG A 132 2.60 8.03 -14.77
CA ARG A 132 3.21 8.00 -16.12
C ARG A 132 3.89 9.29 -16.48
N GLN A 133 3.36 10.43 -16.02
CA GLN A 133 3.96 11.75 -16.28
C GLN A 133 5.19 12.00 -15.39
N ALA A 134 5.32 11.30 -14.27
CA ALA A 134 6.46 11.44 -13.39
C ALA A 134 7.78 11.03 -14.10
N PRO A 135 8.91 11.72 -13.81
CA PRO A 135 10.21 11.38 -14.40
C PRO A 135 10.66 9.94 -14.16
N ALA A 136 10.18 9.32 -13.07
CA ALA A 136 10.41 7.93 -12.70
C ALA A 136 9.29 7.49 -11.75
N GLY A 137 8.08 7.25 -12.25
CA GLY A 137 6.94 6.80 -11.45
C GLY A 137 7.19 5.43 -10.80
N ARG A 138 6.72 5.24 -9.57
CA ARG A 138 6.82 3.98 -8.83
C ARG A 138 5.50 3.64 -8.18
N ALA A 139 5.04 2.41 -8.36
CA ALA A 139 3.86 1.89 -7.70
C ALA A 139 4.19 0.56 -7.00
N VAL A 140 3.89 0.47 -5.72
CA VAL A 140 4.12 -0.72 -4.91
C VAL A 140 2.82 -1.10 -4.23
N PHE A 141 2.38 -2.35 -4.45
CA PHE A 141 1.19 -2.92 -3.84
C PHE A 141 1.59 -3.99 -2.83
N VAL A 142 1.18 -3.82 -1.58
CA VAL A 142 1.48 -4.80 -0.53
C VAL A 142 0.56 -5.99 -0.66
N THR A 143 1.17 -7.16 -0.82
CA THR A 143 0.49 -8.45 -0.93
C THR A 143 0.87 -9.38 0.23
N GLU A 144 0.54 -10.66 0.13
CA GLU A 144 0.87 -11.69 1.11
C GLU A 144 0.79 -13.09 0.47
N SER A 145 1.43 -14.09 1.08
CA SER A 145 1.58 -15.44 0.51
C SER A 145 0.26 -16.16 0.24
N ARG A 146 -0.83 -15.84 0.96
CA ARG A 146 -2.17 -16.48 0.77
C ARG A 146 -2.80 -16.16 -0.57
N ALA A 147 -2.32 -15.15 -1.27
CA ALA A 147 -2.68 -14.89 -2.66
C ALA A 147 -2.29 -16.06 -3.59
N ARG A 148 -1.21 -16.75 -3.27
CA ARG A 148 -0.60 -17.82 -4.08
C ARG A 148 -0.69 -19.21 -3.44
N GLU A 149 -0.82 -19.24 -2.10
CA GLU A 149 -0.86 -20.48 -1.30
C GLU A 149 -2.20 -20.58 -0.57
N PRO A 150 -3.20 -21.27 -1.13
CA PRO A 150 -4.49 -21.43 -0.47
C PRO A 150 -4.36 -22.05 0.92
N ARG A 151 -5.08 -21.48 1.88
CA ARG A 151 -5.14 -21.99 3.25
C ARG A 151 -6.58 -21.97 3.75
N ALA A 152 -6.97 -22.99 4.51
CA ALA A 152 -8.29 -23.05 5.13
C ALA A 152 -8.60 -21.75 5.90
N TYR A 153 -9.82 -21.26 5.77
CA TYR A 153 -10.37 -20.04 6.37
C TYR A 153 -9.92 -18.70 5.77
N TRP A 154 -8.99 -18.68 4.81
CA TRP A 154 -8.46 -17.47 4.18
C TRP A 154 -9.12 -17.10 2.84
N GLY A 155 -10.32 -17.66 2.57
CA GLY A 155 -10.94 -17.56 1.24
C GLY A 155 -11.11 -16.14 0.72
N ALA A 156 -11.69 -15.23 1.50
CA ALA A 156 -11.93 -13.85 1.06
C ALA A 156 -10.61 -13.08 0.86
N MET A 157 -9.69 -13.15 1.84
CA MET A 157 -8.38 -12.49 1.77
C MET A 157 -7.55 -13.02 0.61
N GLY A 158 -7.41 -14.35 0.50
CA GLY A 158 -6.61 -14.98 -0.55
C GLY A 158 -7.14 -14.69 -1.95
N ALA A 159 -8.45 -14.83 -2.17
CA ALA A 159 -9.07 -14.57 -3.46
C ALA A 159 -8.90 -13.11 -3.91
N THR A 160 -9.10 -12.16 -2.99
CA THR A 160 -8.97 -10.72 -3.31
C THR A 160 -7.53 -10.30 -3.53
N LYS A 161 -6.57 -10.84 -2.77
CA LYS A 161 -5.14 -10.58 -2.97
C LYS A 161 -4.62 -11.23 -4.26
N ALA A 162 -5.06 -12.44 -4.62
CA ALA A 162 -4.73 -13.07 -5.89
C ALA A 162 -5.26 -12.25 -7.08
N GLY A 163 -6.51 -11.76 -7.01
CA GLY A 163 -7.07 -10.85 -8.01
C GLY A 163 -6.30 -9.53 -8.12
N MET A 164 -5.90 -8.95 -6.98
CA MET A 164 -5.07 -7.75 -6.96
C MET A 164 -3.69 -8.01 -7.58
N GLU A 165 -3.02 -9.12 -7.26
CA GLU A 165 -1.72 -9.46 -7.86
C GLU A 165 -1.83 -9.55 -9.39
N HIS A 166 -2.83 -10.27 -9.89
CA HIS A 166 -3.06 -10.40 -11.33
C HIS A 166 -3.30 -9.03 -11.99
N LEU A 167 -4.15 -8.19 -11.39
CA LEU A 167 -4.45 -6.84 -11.87
C LEU A 167 -3.20 -5.97 -11.94
N VAL A 168 -2.38 -5.96 -10.88
CA VAL A 168 -1.16 -5.16 -10.79
C VAL A 168 -0.10 -5.64 -11.79
N GLN A 169 0.04 -6.96 -11.97
CA GLN A 169 0.97 -7.52 -12.96
C GLN A 169 0.52 -7.22 -14.39
N THR A 170 -0.79 -7.23 -14.67
CA THR A 170 -1.34 -6.80 -15.97
C THR A 170 -1.01 -5.33 -16.23
N TRP A 171 -1.26 -4.45 -15.25
CA TRP A 171 -0.89 -3.04 -15.37
C TRP A 171 0.61 -2.84 -15.59
N ALA A 172 1.45 -3.61 -14.91
CA ALA A 172 2.90 -3.56 -15.12
C ALA A 172 3.29 -3.86 -16.58
N GLN A 173 2.62 -4.81 -17.25
CA GLN A 173 2.85 -5.10 -18.67
C GLN A 173 2.38 -3.93 -19.56
N GLU A 174 1.23 -3.33 -19.28
CA GLU A 174 0.69 -2.19 -20.02
C GLU A 174 1.58 -0.95 -19.96
N VAL A 175 2.36 -0.79 -18.87
CA VAL A 175 3.28 0.35 -18.68
C VAL A 175 4.73 0.02 -19.01
N ALA A 176 5.05 -1.17 -19.48
CA ALA A 176 6.42 -1.67 -19.63
C ALA A 176 7.35 -0.75 -20.47
N ILE A 177 6.80 -0.09 -21.49
CA ILE A 177 7.57 0.85 -22.34
C ILE A 177 7.71 2.25 -21.73
N SER A 178 7.04 2.53 -20.61
CA SER A 178 7.12 3.81 -19.91
C SER A 178 8.26 3.83 -18.87
N LYS A 179 8.41 4.97 -18.17
CA LYS A 179 9.34 5.12 -17.05
C LYS A 179 8.74 4.65 -15.72
N LEU A 180 7.44 4.34 -15.69
CA LEU A 180 6.75 3.80 -14.52
C LEU A 180 7.19 2.35 -14.26
N ARG A 181 7.46 2.04 -13.00
CA ARG A 181 7.69 0.66 -12.54
C ARG A 181 6.64 0.31 -11.49
N VAL A 182 6.02 -0.83 -11.68
CA VAL A 182 4.91 -1.33 -10.87
C VAL A 182 5.31 -2.68 -10.31
N ASN A 183 5.35 -2.81 -8.98
CA ASN A 183 5.74 -4.06 -8.33
C ASN A 183 4.81 -4.38 -7.16
N LEU A 184 4.86 -5.62 -6.72
CA LEU A 184 4.21 -6.12 -5.52
C LEU A 184 5.26 -6.37 -4.44
N PHE A 185 4.89 -6.14 -3.19
CA PHE A 185 5.74 -6.38 -2.05
C PHE A 185 5.06 -7.33 -1.07
N ASP A 186 5.69 -8.46 -0.80
CA ASP A 186 5.26 -9.42 0.23
C ASP A 186 6.18 -9.26 1.44
N PRO A 187 5.69 -8.65 2.53
CA PRO A 187 6.51 -8.38 3.72
C PRO A 187 6.76 -9.62 4.58
N GLY A 188 6.16 -10.76 4.26
CA GLY A 188 6.15 -11.93 5.13
C GLY A 188 5.39 -11.70 6.43
N ALA A 189 5.81 -12.35 7.50
CA ALA A 189 5.20 -12.22 8.82
C ALA A 189 5.73 -10.99 9.57
N VAL A 190 4.86 -9.99 9.78
CA VAL A 190 5.19 -8.72 10.43
C VAL A 190 4.27 -8.46 11.62
N ALA A 191 4.82 -7.93 12.72
CA ALA A 191 4.11 -7.59 13.95
C ALA A 191 3.13 -6.43 13.72
N THR A 192 1.94 -6.74 13.22
CA THR A 192 0.87 -5.79 12.92
C THR A 192 -0.42 -6.20 13.61
N ARG A 193 -1.35 -5.26 13.77
CA ARG A 193 -2.70 -5.57 14.28
C ARG A 193 -3.43 -6.60 13.41
N MET A 194 -3.24 -6.57 12.08
CA MET A 194 -3.81 -7.57 11.18
C MET A 194 -3.25 -8.97 11.49
N ARG A 195 -1.94 -9.07 11.73
CA ARG A 195 -1.28 -10.33 12.10
C ARG A 195 -1.77 -10.87 13.42
N SER A 196 -1.87 -10.04 14.46
CA SER A 196 -2.38 -10.47 15.77
C SER A 196 -3.84 -10.89 15.72
N ASN A 197 -4.66 -10.28 14.88
CA ASN A 197 -6.05 -10.71 14.66
C ASN A 197 -6.13 -12.06 13.95
N ALA A 198 -5.22 -12.33 13.00
CA ALA A 198 -5.18 -13.58 12.25
C ALA A 198 -4.56 -14.74 13.07
N PHE A 199 -3.64 -14.43 13.97
CA PHE A 199 -2.88 -15.39 14.78
C PHE A 199 -2.79 -14.93 16.23
N PRO A 200 -3.91 -14.97 17.01
CA PRO A 200 -3.96 -14.39 18.37
C PRO A 200 -3.04 -15.06 19.38
N GLY A 201 -2.53 -16.28 19.09
CA GLY A 201 -1.58 -16.99 19.94
C GLY A 201 -0.10 -16.78 19.58
N GLU A 202 0.19 -16.01 18.54
CA GLU A 202 1.56 -15.78 18.09
C GLU A 202 2.22 -14.63 18.86
N SER A 203 3.45 -14.84 19.36
CA SER A 203 4.18 -13.80 20.07
C SER A 203 4.68 -12.73 19.10
N PRO A 204 4.32 -11.45 19.27
CA PRO A 204 4.86 -10.38 18.44
C PRO A 204 6.40 -10.27 18.48
N ALA A 205 7.03 -10.71 19.57
CA ALA A 205 8.49 -10.66 19.74
C ALA A 205 9.26 -11.59 18.78
N THR A 206 8.58 -12.57 18.18
CA THR A 206 9.17 -13.48 17.17
C THR A 206 9.02 -12.96 15.75
N LEU A 207 8.33 -11.84 15.57
CA LEU A 207 8.03 -11.26 14.26
C LEU A 207 8.92 -10.05 13.99
N ARG A 208 9.13 -9.77 12.72
CA ARG A 208 9.75 -8.51 12.28
C ARG A 208 8.82 -7.34 12.60
N THR A 209 9.39 -6.19 12.95
CA THR A 209 8.61 -4.96 13.14
C THR A 209 8.30 -4.31 11.80
N PRO A 210 7.26 -3.47 11.70
CA PRO A 210 6.98 -2.66 10.52
C PRO A 210 8.18 -1.80 10.08
N GLU A 211 8.92 -1.24 11.03
CA GLU A 211 10.10 -0.39 10.81
C GLU A 211 11.27 -1.18 10.20
N ALA A 212 11.42 -2.46 10.54
CA ALA A 212 12.44 -3.31 9.95
C ALA A 212 12.16 -3.65 8.47
N VAL A 213 10.88 -3.65 8.08
CA VAL A 213 10.42 -3.99 6.72
C VAL A 213 10.32 -2.76 5.81
N ALA A 214 10.03 -1.59 6.38
CA ALA A 214 9.80 -0.36 5.63
C ALA A 214 10.95 0.03 4.66
N PRO A 215 12.25 -0.11 5.01
CA PRO A 215 13.33 0.21 4.08
C PRO A 215 13.34 -0.66 2.81
N ALA A 216 12.96 -1.95 2.91
CA ALA A 216 12.88 -2.83 1.75
C ALA A 216 11.72 -2.45 0.83
N LEU A 217 10.56 -2.08 1.40
CA LEU A 217 9.44 -1.54 0.63
C LEU A 217 9.84 -0.21 -0.04
N ALA A 218 10.45 0.71 0.69
CA ALA A 218 10.87 2.01 0.17
C ALA A 218 11.94 1.89 -0.92
N ALA A 219 12.78 0.86 -0.90
CA ALA A 219 13.74 0.58 -1.96
C ALA A 219 13.08 0.36 -3.32
N LEU A 220 11.86 -0.23 -3.36
CA LEU A 220 11.07 -0.38 -4.59
C LEU A 220 10.53 0.96 -5.12
N CYS A 221 10.57 2.00 -4.32
CA CYS A 221 10.13 3.36 -4.68
C CYS A 221 11.29 4.23 -5.22
N LEU A 222 12.53 3.76 -5.17
CA LEU A 222 13.69 4.52 -5.65
C LEU A 222 13.76 4.55 -7.17
N ARG A 223 14.38 5.60 -7.73
CA ARG A 223 14.62 5.70 -9.19
C ARG A 223 15.51 4.59 -9.74
N SER A 224 16.37 4.03 -8.91
CA SER A 224 17.26 2.93 -9.27
C SER A 224 16.53 1.60 -9.46
N GLU A 225 15.30 1.47 -8.97
CA GLU A 225 14.50 0.25 -9.15
C GLU A 225 14.13 0.08 -10.63
N GLN A 226 14.48 -1.07 -11.19
CA GLN A 226 14.23 -1.40 -12.61
C GLN A 226 13.25 -2.57 -12.77
N ARG A 227 12.98 -3.34 -11.70
CA ARG A 227 12.00 -4.43 -11.75
C ARG A 227 10.62 -3.89 -12.09
N ASN A 228 9.85 -4.68 -12.83
CA ASN A 228 8.49 -4.35 -13.21
C ASN A 228 7.64 -5.62 -13.24
N GLY A 229 6.47 -5.62 -12.62
CA GLY A 229 5.58 -6.77 -12.52
C GLY A 229 6.04 -7.87 -11.54
N MET A 230 7.06 -7.59 -10.73
CA MET A 230 7.64 -8.59 -9.82
C MET A 230 6.94 -8.58 -8.47
N ILE A 231 6.83 -9.77 -7.88
CA ILE A 231 6.51 -9.93 -6.46
C ILE A 231 7.85 -10.04 -5.73
N VAL A 232 8.14 -9.08 -4.89
CA VAL A 232 9.36 -9.02 -4.10
C VAL A 232 9.04 -9.41 -2.66
N THR A 233 9.58 -10.55 -2.24
CA THR A 233 9.42 -11.06 -0.86
C THR A 233 10.53 -10.54 0.02
N PHE A 234 10.19 -10.15 1.23
CA PHE A 234 11.14 -9.78 2.27
C PHE A 234 11.41 -11.00 3.16
N ASP A 235 12.56 -11.62 2.95
CA ASP A 235 13.05 -12.82 3.68
C ASP A 235 13.87 -12.45 4.92
#